data_0476cc35a4e1c9989a6fea9bcf4e0b61
#
_entry.id   0476cc35a4e1c9989a6fea9bcf4e0b61
#
_cell.length_a   1.000
_cell.length_b   1.000
_cell.length_c   1.000
_cell.angle_alpha   90.00
_cell.angle_beta   90.00
_cell.angle_gamma   90.00
#
_symmetry.space_group_name_H-M   'P 1'
#
loop_
_entity.id
_entity.type
_entity.pdbx_description
1 polymer ?
#
loop_
_entity_poly.entity_id
_entity_poly.type
_entity_poly.pdbx_seq_one_letter_code
_entity_poly.pdbx_strand_id
1 'polypeptide(L)'
;MRHFLSVLPLVLLAGCSSFRPDAEHITPVPGDRVLAYQEDQQNGGRLVVNRDMGLMGGGCYVAIEVDRKLAARIGMAEVVSFNVPAGTRVLGLTIDPLDDTLCGMGRLHKEVAVKVAPGSTQYFHIVSENRGGFDIRPDDKPPQP
;
A
#
# COMPACT_ATOMS: atom_id res chain seq x y z
N MET A 1 -41.84 39.98 17.29
CA MET A 1 -41.50 38.86 16.40
C MET A 1 -40.00 38.64 16.49
N ARG A 2 -39.59 37.61 17.19
CA ARG A 2 -38.14 37.27 17.38
C ARG A 2 -37.84 36.14 16.45
N HIS A 3 -37.09 36.42 15.39
CA HIS A 3 -36.57 35.37 14.48
C HIS A 3 -35.39 34.67 15.14
N PHE A 4 -35.60 33.44 15.61
CA PHE A 4 -34.54 32.54 15.97
C PHE A 4 -33.90 32.01 14.68
N LEU A 5 -32.73 32.53 14.30
CA LEU A 5 -31.90 31.92 13.30
C LEU A 5 -31.27 30.63 13.93
N SER A 6 -31.84 29.50 13.58
CA SER A 6 -31.22 28.21 13.87
C SER A 6 -29.98 28.03 12.98
N VAL A 7 -28.81 28.28 13.55
CA VAL A 7 -27.55 27.92 12.93
C VAL A 7 -27.38 26.39 13.09
N LEU A 8 -27.66 25.67 12.01
CA LEU A 8 -27.41 24.23 11.93
C LEU A 8 -25.90 24.03 11.84
N PRO A 9 -25.24 23.33 12.80
CA PRO A 9 -23.82 23.06 12.69
C PRO A 9 -23.61 22.06 11.54
N LEU A 10 -22.94 22.52 10.50
CA LEU A 10 -22.46 21.67 9.41
C LEU A 10 -21.34 20.80 9.95
N VAL A 11 -21.67 19.60 10.40
CA VAL A 11 -20.67 18.57 10.79
C VAL A 11 -19.98 18.12 9.53
N LEU A 12 -18.78 18.64 9.30
CA LEU A 12 -17.86 18.14 8.28
C LEU A 12 -17.45 16.72 8.68
N LEU A 13 -18.05 15.74 8.04
CA LEU A 13 -17.60 14.34 8.11
C LEU A 13 -16.24 14.27 7.42
N ALA A 14 -15.18 14.54 8.18
CA ALA A 14 -13.82 14.24 7.76
C ALA A 14 -13.73 12.71 7.59
N GLY A 15 -13.77 12.25 6.35
CA GLY A 15 -13.60 10.84 6.04
C GLY A 15 -12.24 10.36 6.54
N CYS A 16 -12.19 9.21 7.23
CA CYS A 16 -10.95 8.60 7.70
C CYS A 16 -10.21 7.91 6.53
N SER A 17 -9.83 8.66 5.51
CA SER A 17 -8.95 8.17 4.45
C SER A 17 -7.49 8.18 4.93
N SER A 18 -6.68 7.30 4.36
CA SER A 18 -5.25 7.31 4.60
C SER A 18 -4.59 8.56 4.01
N PHE A 19 -3.45 8.92 4.53
CA PHE A 19 -2.65 10.04 4.06
C PHE A 19 -1.19 9.58 3.90
N ARG A 20 -0.49 10.28 3.01
CA ARG A 20 0.93 9.99 2.74
C ARG A 20 1.76 10.38 3.97
N PRO A 21 2.62 9.48 4.48
CA PRO A 21 3.53 9.82 5.56
C PRO A 21 4.60 10.80 5.07
N ASP A 22 5.07 11.65 5.98
CA ASP A 22 6.27 12.44 5.73
C ASP A 22 7.48 11.53 5.56
N ALA A 23 8.46 11.96 4.77
CA ALA A 23 9.64 11.18 4.43
C ALA A 23 10.39 10.63 5.65
N GLU A 24 10.51 11.42 6.69
CA GLU A 24 11.18 11.04 7.94
C GLU A 24 10.46 9.94 8.74
N HIS A 25 9.19 9.67 8.42
CA HIS A 25 8.39 8.64 9.04
C HIS A 25 8.32 7.35 8.22
N ILE A 26 8.88 7.34 7.01
CA ILE A 26 8.92 6.16 6.16
C ILE A 26 10.11 5.29 6.55
N THR A 27 9.83 4.03 6.87
CA THR A 27 10.86 3.04 7.20
C THR A 27 10.84 1.87 6.23
N PRO A 28 11.98 1.25 5.93
CA PRO A 28 11.99 0.04 5.12
C PRO A 28 11.29 -1.11 5.86
N VAL A 29 10.61 -1.97 5.11
CA VAL A 29 10.08 -3.23 5.65
C VAL A 29 11.24 -4.05 6.19
N PRO A 30 11.20 -4.53 7.45
CA PRO A 30 12.23 -5.40 8.01
C PRO A 30 12.46 -6.66 7.17
N GLY A 31 13.71 -7.12 7.13
CA GLY A 31 14.12 -8.22 6.24
C GLY A 31 13.39 -9.54 6.48
N ASP A 32 12.95 -9.81 7.70
CA ASP A 32 12.14 -11.01 8.04
C ASP A 32 10.73 -10.99 7.43
N ARG A 33 10.27 -9.84 6.95
CA ARG A 33 8.99 -9.67 6.27
C ARG A 33 9.12 -9.43 4.77
N VAL A 34 10.33 -9.47 4.22
CA VAL A 34 10.61 -9.41 2.77
C VAL A 34 10.95 -10.79 2.29
N LEU A 35 10.07 -11.40 1.50
CA LEU A 35 10.04 -12.84 1.28
C LEU A 35 10.47 -13.26 -0.13
N ALA A 36 10.48 -12.34 -1.10
CA ALA A 36 10.83 -12.65 -2.49
C ALA A 36 11.27 -11.41 -3.28
N TYR A 37 11.80 -11.63 -4.47
CA TYR A 37 12.18 -10.62 -5.47
C TYR A 37 13.25 -9.64 -5.00
N GLN A 38 14.21 -10.11 -4.21
CA GLN A 38 15.33 -9.28 -3.73
C GLN A 38 16.60 -9.48 -4.58
N GLU A 39 16.70 -10.57 -5.32
CA GLU A 39 17.83 -10.84 -6.18
C GLU A 39 17.81 -9.95 -7.42
N ASP A 40 18.99 -9.51 -7.86
CA ASP A 40 19.12 -8.71 -9.07
C ASP A 40 18.60 -9.46 -10.29
N GLN A 41 17.85 -8.75 -11.12
CA GLN A 41 17.31 -9.27 -12.37
C GLN A 41 18.05 -8.62 -13.55
N GLN A 42 18.75 -9.41 -14.34
CA GLN A 42 19.33 -8.94 -15.59
C GLN A 42 18.22 -8.47 -16.54
N ASN A 43 18.33 -7.24 -17.04
CA ASN A 43 17.34 -6.63 -17.90
C ASN A 43 15.92 -6.55 -17.28
N GLY A 44 15.82 -6.59 -15.96
CA GLY A 44 14.60 -6.41 -15.22
C GLY A 44 14.35 -4.95 -14.86
N GLY A 45 13.30 -4.73 -14.08
CA GLY A 45 12.96 -3.43 -13.51
C GLY A 45 12.72 -3.53 -12.01
N ARG A 46 12.39 -2.40 -11.42
CA ARG A 46 12.15 -2.26 -9.98
C ARG A 46 10.74 -1.74 -9.72
N LEU A 47 10.04 -2.39 -8.79
CA LEU A 47 8.78 -1.91 -8.24
C LEU A 47 9.02 -1.47 -6.80
N VAL A 48 8.64 -0.24 -6.49
CA VAL A 48 8.75 0.32 -5.14
C VAL A 48 7.34 0.56 -4.61
N VAL A 49 7.02 -0.05 -3.48
CA VAL A 49 5.69 0.02 -2.87
C VAL A 49 5.81 0.61 -1.48
N ASN A 50 5.09 1.70 -1.20
CA ASN A 50 4.93 2.24 0.14
C ASN A 50 3.49 2.12 0.61
N ARG A 51 3.28 2.07 1.92
CA ARG A 51 1.96 2.07 2.52
C ARG A 51 1.72 3.36 3.26
N ASP A 52 0.61 4.01 2.91
CA ASP A 52 0.17 5.24 3.56
C ASP A 52 -0.20 5.00 5.04
N MET A 53 -0.22 6.07 5.82
CA MET A 53 -0.71 6.07 7.19
C MET A 53 -2.23 6.20 7.21
N GLY A 54 -2.89 5.54 8.16
CA GLY A 54 -4.34 5.65 8.34
C GLY A 54 -4.82 4.80 9.51
N LEU A 55 -6.01 5.10 9.99
CA LEU A 55 -6.60 4.39 11.13
C LEU A 55 -7.12 3.00 10.75
N MET A 56 -7.56 2.84 9.50
CA MET A 56 -8.10 1.57 9.01
C MET A 56 -6.98 0.53 8.85
N GLY A 57 -7.05 -0.54 9.63
CA GLY A 57 -6.09 -1.63 9.57
C GLY A 57 -4.67 -1.27 9.98
N GLY A 58 -4.51 -0.19 10.76
CA GLY A 58 -3.18 0.33 11.12
C GLY A 58 -2.29 -0.64 11.89
N GLY A 59 -2.90 -1.53 12.68
CA GLY A 59 -2.18 -2.58 13.40
C GLY A 59 -1.96 -3.87 12.62
N CYS A 60 -2.48 -3.99 11.39
CA CYS A 60 -2.37 -5.19 10.56
C CYS A 60 -1.32 -5.00 9.47
N TYR A 61 -0.58 -6.06 9.16
CA TYR A 61 0.19 -6.11 7.92
C TYR A 61 -0.75 -6.38 6.74
N VAL A 62 -0.35 -5.90 5.56
CA VAL A 62 -0.96 -6.25 4.28
C VAL A 62 0.05 -7.05 3.50
N ALA A 63 -0.39 -8.14 2.88
CA ALA A 63 0.47 -8.93 2.03
C ALA A 63 0.55 -8.32 0.63
N ILE A 64 1.77 -8.16 0.14
CA ILE A 64 2.05 -7.78 -1.24
C ILE A 64 2.45 -9.03 -2.00
N GLU A 65 1.80 -9.24 -3.14
CA GLU A 65 2.13 -10.31 -4.06
C GLU A 65 2.69 -9.73 -5.37
N VAL A 66 3.65 -10.42 -5.95
CA VAL A 66 4.12 -10.19 -7.31
C VAL A 66 3.93 -11.48 -8.09
N ASP A 67 3.21 -11.42 -9.20
CA ASP A 67 2.81 -12.58 -9.99
C ASP A 67 2.14 -13.67 -9.13
N ARG A 68 1.30 -13.25 -8.18
CA ARG A 68 0.57 -14.09 -7.22
C ARG A 68 1.45 -14.90 -6.25
N LYS A 69 2.71 -14.50 -6.11
CA LYS A 69 3.64 -15.03 -5.11
C LYS A 69 3.81 -14.01 -3.99
N LEU A 70 3.64 -14.44 -2.74
CA LEU A 70 3.86 -13.60 -1.58
C LEU A 70 5.29 -13.04 -1.59
N ALA A 71 5.39 -11.71 -1.67
CA ALA A 71 6.65 -11.00 -1.81
C ALA A 71 7.04 -10.22 -0.55
N ALA A 72 6.08 -9.65 0.16
CA ALA A 72 6.33 -8.97 1.43
C ALA A 72 5.06 -8.84 2.28
N ARG A 73 5.26 -8.55 3.57
CA ARG A 73 4.22 -8.18 4.53
C ARG A 73 4.51 -6.77 5.01
N ILE A 74 3.71 -5.80 4.58
CA ILE A 74 3.97 -4.37 4.79
C ILE A 74 3.09 -3.76 5.88
N GLY A 75 3.71 -3.03 6.80
CA GLY A 75 3.05 -2.22 7.82
C GLY A 75 2.81 -0.78 7.37
N MET A 76 2.16 0.02 8.22
CA MET A 76 1.97 1.45 7.99
C MET A 76 3.30 2.20 7.86
N ALA A 77 3.36 3.18 6.97
CA ALA A 77 4.53 4.03 6.72
C ALA A 77 5.81 3.22 6.40
N GLU A 78 5.65 2.03 5.86
CA GLU A 78 6.77 1.22 5.39
C GLU A 78 6.90 1.28 3.86
N VAL A 79 8.11 1.00 3.38
CA VAL A 79 8.45 0.92 1.96
C VAL A 79 9.23 -0.36 1.68
N VAL A 80 8.96 -0.97 0.54
CA VAL A 80 9.68 -2.16 0.05
C VAL A 80 9.92 -2.05 -1.45
N SER A 81 11.02 -2.62 -1.93
CA SER A 81 11.36 -2.69 -3.35
C SER A 81 11.44 -4.13 -3.80
N PHE A 82 11.03 -4.39 -5.04
CA PHE A 82 11.11 -5.69 -5.68
C PHE A 82 11.86 -5.57 -7.00
N ASN A 83 12.82 -6.46 -7.23
CA ASN A 83 13.48 -6.62 -8.51
C ASN A 83 12.72 -7.68 -9.32
N VAL A 84 12.15 -7.28 -10.44
CA VAL A 84 11.25 -8.13 -11.23
C VAL A 84 11.71 -8.25 -12.67
N PRO A 85 11.44 -9.38 -13.34
CA PRO A 85 11.72 -9.51 -14.77
C PRO A 85 10.94 -8.47 -15.58
N ALA A 86 11.48 -8.02 -16.69
CA ALA A 86 10.78 -7.20 -17.66
C ALA A 86 9.54 -7.91 -18.22
N GLY A 87 8.58 -7.15 -18.72
CA GLY A 87 7.32 -7.64 -19.25
C GLY A 87 6.14 -7.26 -18.35
N THR A 88 5.00 -7.85 -18.60
CA THR A 88 3.80 -7.62 -17.78
C THR A 88 3.89 -8.43 -16.50
N ARG A 89 3.84 -7.72 -15.37
CA ARG A 89 3.79 -8.32 -14.02
C ARG A 89 2.44 -8.03 -13.39
N VAL A 90 2.04 -8.83 -12.43
CA VAL A 90 0.84 -8.60 -11.62
C VAL A 90 1.29 -8.22 -10.22
N LEU A 91 0.95 -7.00 -9.80
CA LEU A 91 1.18 -6.53 -8.44
C LEU A 91 -0.14 -6.63 -7.67
N GLY A 92 -0.16 -7.38 -6.57
CA GLY A 92 -1.36 -7.69 -5.82
C GLY A 92 -1.28 -7.31 -4.35
N LEU A 93 -2.45 -7.06 -3.76
CA LEU A 93 -2.66 -6.96 -2.33
C LEU A 93 -3.61 -8.05 -1.88
N THR A 94 -3.24 -8.72 -0.80
CA THR A 94 -4.10 -9.71 -0.14
C THR A 94 -4.05 -9.54 1.37
N ILE A 95 -4.96 -10.24 2.05
CA ILE A 95 -4.86 -10.47 3.48
C ILE A 95 -3.55 -11.22 3.75
N ASP A 96 -2.89 -10.85 4.84
CA ASP A 96 -1.66 -11.51 5.26
C ASP A 96 -1.91 -12.98 5.59
N PRO A 97 -1.43 -13.93 4.77
CA PRO A 97 -1.68 -15.35 4.98
C PRO A 97 -0.93 -15.94 6.18
N LEU A 98 0.01 -15.19 6.73
CA LEU A 98 0.79 -15.59 7.91
C LEU A 98 0.23 -14.99 9.21
N ASP A 99 -0.86 -14.24 9.13
CA ASP A 99 -1.53 -13.66 10.29
C ASP A 99 -2.68 -14.55 10.74
N ASP A 100 -2.59 -15.09 11.94
CA ASP A 100 -3.60 -15.94 12.58
C ASP A 100 -4.56 -15.17 13.50
N THR A 101 -4.46 -13.83 13.51
CA THR A 101 -5.31 -12.94 14.29
C THR A 101 -6.53 -12.46 13.47
N LEU A 102 -7.29 -11.51 14.04
CA LEU A 102 -8.39 -10.85 13.33
C LEU A 102 -7.95 -10.16 12.03
N CYS A 103 -6.68 -9.78 11.92
CA CYS A 103 -6.12 -9.20 10.71
C CYS A 103 -6.15 -10.19 9.52
N GLY A 104 -5.96 -11.48 9.78
CA GLY A 104 -6.01 -12.53 8.76
C GLY A 104 -7.43 -12.96 8.35
N MET A 105 -8.47 -12.46 9.01
CA MET A 105 -9.85 -12.90 8.77
C MET A 105 -10.62 -12.10 7.72
N GLY A 106 -10.04 -11.04 7.19
CA GLY A 106 -10.68 -10.16 6.22
C GLY A 106 -10.77 -10.75 4.81
N ARG A 107 -11.33 -9.95 3.90
CA ARG A 107 -11.33 -10.22 2.47
C ARG A 107 -10.65 -9.06 1.76
N LEU A 108 -9.44 -9.27 1.31
CA LEU A 108 -8.70 -8.31 0.51
C LEU A 108 -8.10 -9.06 -0.68
N HIS A 109 -8.46 -8.64 -1.88
CA HIS A 109 -7.82 -9.10 -3.10
C HIS A 109 -7.92 -7.99 -4.13
N LYS A 110 -6.79 -7.36 -4.43
CA LYS A 110 -6.63 -6.32 -5.45
C LYS A 110 -5.43 -6.66 -6.31
N GLU A 111 -5.59 -6.57 -7.61
CA GLU A 111 -4.49 -6.79 -8.55
C GLU A 111 -4.41 -5.64 -9.55
N VAL A 112 -3.21 -5.26 -9.92
CA VAL A 112 -2.92 -4.32 -11.00
C VAL A 112 -1.86 -4.90 -11.92
N ALA A 113 -2.12 -4.85 -13.22
CA ALA A 113 -1.13 -5.24 -14.22
C ALA A 113 -0.14 -4.09 -14.43
N VAL A 114 1.15 -4.40 -14.38
CA VAL A 114 2.24 -3.44 -14.49
C VAL A 114 3.14 -3.84 -15.66
N LYS A 115 3.35 -2.93 -16.61
CA LYS A 115 4.34 -3.13 -17.67
C LYS A 115 5.70 -2.67 -17.17
N VAL A 116 6.63 -3.60 -17.06
CA VAL A 116 7.99 -3.36 -16.59
C VAL A 116 8.94 -3.32 -17.78
N ALA A 117 9.49 -2.15 -18.06
CA ALA A 117 10.56 -2.00 -19.03
C ALA A 117 11.92 -2.28 -18.37
N PRO A 118 12.92 -2.83 -19.12
CA PRO A 118 14.26 -3.01 -18.59
C PRO A 118 14.84 -1.71 -18.04
N GLY A 119 15.43 -1.77 -16.84
CA GLY A 119 16.03 -0.61 -16.17
C GLY A 119 15.05 0.40 -15.58
N SER A 120 13.74 0.17 -15.69
CA SER A 120 12.72 1.08 -15.14
C SER A 120 12.55 0.91 -13.64
N THR A 121 12.13 2.01 -12.98
CA THR A 121 11.63 1.99 -11.61
C THR A 121 10.25 2.61 -11.60
N GLN A 122 9.30 1.90 -11.00
CA GLN A 122 7.91 2.35 -10.87
C GLN A 122 7.52 2.36 -9.40
N TYR A 123 6.73 3.36 -9.04
CA TYR A 123 6.31 3.60 -7.67
C TYR A 123 4.82 3.35 -7.52
N PHE A 124 4.46 2.75 -6.40
CA PHE A 124 3.07 2.47 -6.01
C PHE A 124 2.87 2.83 -4.55
N HIS A 125 1.66 3.18 -4.19
CA HIS A 125 1.29 3.34 -2.80
C HIS A 125 0.01 2.57 -2.46
N ILE A 126 -0.02 2.07 -1.24
CA ILE A 126 -1.18 1.40 -0.67
C ILE A 126 -1.95 2.41 0.16
N VAL A 127 -3.19 2.64 -0.23
CA VAL A 127 -4.12 3.55 0.46
C VAL A 127 -5.20 2.74 1.19
N SER A 128 -5.80 3.32 2.20
CA SER A 128 -7.01 2.80 2.82
C SER A 128 -8.13 3.83 2.79
N GLU A 129 -9.32 3.40 2.44
CA GLU A 129 -10.50 4.25 2.33
C GLU A 129 -11.67 3.67 3.14
N ASN A 130 -12.55 4.54 3.64
CA ASN A 130 -13.65 4.15 4.54
C ASN A 130 -14.60 3.10 3.96
N ARG A 131 -14.80 3.10 2.64
CA ARG A 131 -15.76 2.22 1.97
C ARG A 131 -15.09 1.19 1.06
N GLY A 132 -13.88 1.45 0.61
CA GLY A 132 -13.15 0.61 -0.36
C GLY A 132 -12.14 -0.34 0.28
N GLY A 133 -11.81 -0.16 1.57
CA GLY A 133 -10.72 -0.88 2.21
C GLY A 133 -9.35 -0.49 1.63
N PHE A 134 -8.45 -1.43 1.54
CA PHE A 134 -7.14 -1.23 0.95
C PHE A 134 -7.18 -1.28 -0.59
N ASP A 135 -6.39 -0.41 -1.20
CA ASP A 135 -6.18 -0.36 -2.64
C ASP A 135 -4.72 -0.06 -2.94
N ILE A 136 -4.24 -0.45 -4.12
CA ILE A 136 -2.90 -0.15 -4.59
C ILE A 136 -2.97 0.69 -5.85
N ARG A 137 -2.23 1.80 -5.87
CA ARG A 137 -2.28 2.79 -6.94
C ARG A 137 -0.88 3.17 -7.41
N PRO A 138 -0.70 3.46 -8.71
CA PRO A 138 0.51 4.09 -9.19
C PRO A 138 0.78 5.39 -8.43
N ASP A 139 2.06 5.65 -8.17
CA ASP A 139 2.52 6.85 -7.50
C ASP A 139 3.49 7.62 -8.41
N ASP A 140 3.15 8.85 -8.72
CA ASP A 140 4.00 9.72 -9.56
C ASP A 140 5.20 10.29 -8.78
N LYS A 141 5.21 10.11 -7.47
CA LYS A 141 6.27 10.62 -6.61
C LYS A 141 6.94 9.47 -5.87
N PRO A 142 8.26 9.32 -6.01
CA PRO A 142 9.00 8.40 -5.15
C PRO A 142 8.76 8.78 -3.69
N PRO A 143 8.68 7.78 -2.78
CA PRO A 143 8.76 8.06 -1.36
C PRO A 143 10.07 8.82 -1.13
N GLN A 144 9.95 10.05 -0.69
CA GLN A 144 11.15 10.88 -0.48
C GLN A 144 11.80 10.48 0.84
N PRO A 145 13.08 10.19 0.83
CA PRO A 145 13.83 10.00 2.07
C PRO A 145 13.95 11.27 2.88
#